data_4b0293a79fc7a6b6e9bdaa166ffcdd8c
#
_entry.id   4b0293a79fc7a6b6e9bdaa166ffcdd8c
#
_cell.length_a   1.000
_cell.length_b   1.000
_cell.length_c   1.000
_cell.angle_alpha   90.00
_cell.angle_beta   90.00
_cell.angle_gamma   90.00
#
_symmetry.space_group_name_H-M   'P 1'
#
loop_
_entity.id
_entity.type
_entity.pdbx_description
1 polymer ?
#
loop_
_entity_poly.entity_id
_entity_poly.type
_entity_poly.pdbx_seq_one_letter_code
_entity_poly.pdbx_strand_id
1 'polypeptide(L)'
;RRQRQMCIRDRLNIDVVFECTGIFVSKDQAGRHITAGAKKVIISAPGKEVDNTVVYGVNHDTLTNDHTVISNASCTTNCLATVINNIHKNLQITNGLMTTVHAYTNDQVLTDVYHTDLRRARSATQSMIPTKTGAAAAVGLVMPELNGKLDGFAIRVPTTNVSIVDLVFNTNKSSSVNELNNLVLESSENQMRGIVGYNNLPLVSVDFNHSSFSSVYDESLTRASEDKLYK
;
A
#
# COMPACT_ATOMS: atom_id res chain seq x y z
N ARG A 1 30.82 12.87 13.84
CA ARG A 1 29.36 13.03 13.59
C ARG A 1 28.55 11.77 13.92
N ARG A 2 28.94 10.53 13.51
CA ARG A 2 28.21 9.28 13.79
C ARG A 2 28.05 8.99 15.29
N GLN A 3 29.09 9.18 16.07
CA GLN A 3 29.06 8.94 17.52
C GLN A 3 28.11 9.91 18.28
N ARG A 4 28.00 11.18 17.84
CA ARG A 4 27.06 12.15 18.42
C ARG A 4 25.59 11.80 18.16
N GLN A 5 25.28 11.18 17.02
CA GLN A 5 23.92 10.76 16.71
C GLN A 5 23.47 9.54 17.53
N MET A 6 24.36 8.57 17.80
CA MET A 6 24.07 7.44 18.72
C MET A 6 23.69 7.92 20.12
N CYS A 7 24.47 8.85 20.71
CA CYS A 7 24.21 9.34 22.05
C CYS A 7 22.96 10.25 22.20
N ILE A 8 22.39 10.77 21.10
CA ILE A 8 21.21 11.66 21.17
C ILE A 8 19.94 10.85 21.43
N ARG A 9 19.75 9.70 20.80
CA ARG A 9 18.54 8.89 20.94
C ARG A 9 18.42 8.29 22.33
N ASP A 10 19.51 7.78 22.89
CA ASP A 10 19.55 7.30 24.29
C ASP A 10 19.17 8.41 25.27
N ARG A 11 19.72 9.61 25.10
CA ARG A 11 19.43 10.77 25.96
C ARG A 11 18.01 11.31 25.83
N LEU A 12 17.41 11.20 24.64
CA LEU A 12 16.05 11.65 24.37
C LEU A 12 15.00 10.59 24.68
N ASN A 13 15.41 9.38 25.06
CA ASN A 13 14.53 8.25 25.37
C ASN A 13 13.47 8.04 24.28
N ILE A 14 13.92 7.89 23.00
CA ILE A 14 13.05 7.76 21.84
C ILE A 14 12.34 6.41 21.86
N ASP A 15 11.03 6.42 21.90
CA ASP A 15 10.22 5.19 21.84
C ASP A 15 10.14 4.62 20.44
N VAL A 16 9.86 5.44 19.43
CA VAL A 16 9.64 5.00 18.05
C VAL A 16 10.40 5.87 17.06
N VAL A 17 11.07 5.25 16.10
CA VAL A 17 11.67 5.92 14.93
C VAL A 17 10.86 5.57 13.70
N PHE A 18 10.41 6.57 12.95
CA PHE A 18 9.90 6.39 11.59
C PHE A 18 11.07 6.47 10.60
N GLU A 19 11.37 5.33 9.95
CA GLU A 19 12.39 5.26 8.90
C GLU A 19 11.75 5.59 7.56
N CYS A 20 11.88 6.83 7.13
CA CYS A 20 11.24 7.38 5.93
C CYS A 20 12.23 7.72 4.81
N THR A 21 13.49 7.27 4.91
CA THR A 21 14.53 7.61 3.91
C THR A 21 14.43 6.76 2.63
N GLY A 22 13.77 5.59 2.72
CA GLY A 22 13.77 4.59 1.66
C GLY A 22 15.10 3.86 1.48
N ILE A 23 16.08 4.09 2.37
CA ILE A 23 17.44 3.51 2.30
C ILE A 23 17.54 2.29 3.23
N PHE A 24 17.07 2.39 4.47
CA PHE A 24 17.16 1.33 5.48
C PHE A 24 15.87 0.50 5.50
N VAL A 25 15.68 -0.29 4.46
CA VAL A 25 14.45 -1.09 4.27
C VAL A 25 14.58 -2.55 4.72
N SER A 26 15.75 -2.99 5.19
CA SER A 26 15.89 -4.31 5.81
C SER A 26 15.94 -4.23 7.33
N LYS A 27 15.60 -5.35 7.99
CA LYS A 27 15.67 -5.46 9.45
C LYS A 27 17.06 -5.08 9.99
N ASP A 28 18.14 -5.59 9.37
CA ASP A 28 19.52 -5.29 9.75
C ASP A 28 19.83 -3.80 9.63
N GLN A 29 19.47 -3.19 8.50
CA GLN A 29 19.75 -1.76 8.26
C GLN A 29 18.95 -0.86 9.21
N ALA A 30 17.64 -1.09 9.34
CA ALA A 30 16.77 -0.32 10.23
C ALA A 30 17.06 -0.59 11.70
N GLY A 31 17.54 -1.78 12.05
CA GLY A 31 17.99 -2.16 13.40
C GLY A 31 19.10 -1.26 13.98
N ARG A 32 19.81 -0.52 13.12
CA ARG A 32 20.76 0.51 13.56
C ARG A 32 20.11 1.60 14.42
N HIS A 33 18.83 1.86 14.22
CA HIS A 33 18.08 2.80 15.07
C HIS A 33 17.82 2.21 16.46
N ILE A 34 17.59 0.88 16.55
CA ILE A 34 17.49 0.16 17.84
C ILE A 34 18.83 0.22 18.57
N THR A 35 19.93 -0.12 17.88
CA THR A 35 21.29 -0.03 18.44
C THR A 35 21.63 1.39 18.91
N ALA A 36 21.03 2.42 18.30
CA ALA A 36 21.19 3.82 18.68
C ALA A 36 20.21 4.28 19.78
N GLY A 37 19.49 3.34 20.44
CA GLY A 37 18.66 3.59 21.62
C GLY A 37 17.16 3.78 21.37
N ALA A 38 16.65 3.58 20.15
CA ALA A 38 15.22 3.55 19.90
C ALA A 38 14.62 2.21 20.37
N LYS A 39 13.39 2.22 20.88
CA LYS A 39 12.72 0.98 21.30
C LYS A 39 12.10 0.23 20.11
N LYS A 40 11.58 0.96 19.12
CA LYS A 40 10.95 0.40 17.92
C LYS A 40 11.29 1.24 16.68
N VAL A 41 11.24 0.59 15.50
CA VAL A 41 11.40 1.25 14.20
C VAL A 41 10.23 0.85 13.30
N ILE A 42 9.61 1.83 12.68
CA ILE A 42 8.59 1.63 11.64
C ILE A 42 9.16 2.11 10.31
N ILE A 43 9.32 1.19 9.36
CA ILE A 43 9.77 1.50 8.01
C ILE A 43 8.55 1.91 7.18
N SER A 44 8.56 3.11 6.60
CA SER A 44 7.48 3.64 5.75
C SER A 44 7.54 3.12 4.29
N ALA A 45 8.00 1.89 4.12
CA ALA A 45 8.20 1.23 2.82
C ALA A 45 8.11 -0.29 3.01
N PRO A 46 8.01 -1.09 1.92
CA PRO A 46 8.12 -2.55 1.99
C PRO A 46 9.44 -2.96 2.64
N GLY A 47 9.34 -3.66 3.77
CA GLY A 47 10.49 -4.13 4.53
C GLY A 47 10.97 -5.51 4.10
N LYS A 48 12.27 -5.77 4.27
CA LYS A 48 12.88 -7.09 4.03
C LYS A 48 13.30 -7.70 5.36
N GLU A 49 12.90 -8.95 5.59
CA GLU A 49 13.26 -9.72 6.80
C GLU A 49 12.88 -9.02 8.11
N VAL A 50 11.86 -8.16 8.08
CA VAL A 50 11.34 -7.44 9.24
C VAL A 50 10.55 -8.38 10.16
N ASP A 51 10.33 -7.94 11.41
CA ASP A 51 9.58 -8.74 12.39
C ASP A 51 8.12 -8.92 11.98
N ASN A 52 7.52 -7.88 11.39
CA ASN A 52 6.17 -7.95 10.85
C ASN A 52 5.97 -6.90 9.75
N THR A 53 5.11 -7.21 8.77
CA THR A 53 4.59 -6.25 7.80
C THR A 53 3.12 -6.00 8.11
N VAL A 54 2.76 -4.74 8.34
CA VAL A 54 1.46 -4.36 8.87
C VAL A 54 0.77 -3.34 7.99
N VAL A 55 -0.52 -3.57 7.76
CA VAL A 55 -1.48 -2.59 7.23
C VAL A 55 -2.50 -2.32 8.33
N TYR A 56 -2.58 -1.06 8.76
CA TYR A 56 -3.51 -0.65 9.81
C TYR A 56 -4.97 -0.91 9.39
N GLY A 57 -5.75 -1.49 10.29
CA GLY A 57 -7.13 -1.94 10.02
C GLY A 57 -7.23 -3.34 9.43
N VAL A 58 -6.14 -3.93 8.92
CA VAL A 58 -6.16 -5.27 8.32
C VAL A 58 -5.56 -6.32 9.26
N ASN A 59 -4.30 -6.16 9.65
CA ASN A 59 -3.57 -7.11 10.49
C ASN A 59 -2.75 -6.44 11.62
N HIS A 60 -3.09 -5.22 12.03
CA HIS A 60 -2.35 -4.50 13.07
C HIS A 60 -2.42 -5.17 14.44
N ASP A 61 -3.42 -6.00 14.67
CA ASP A 61 -3.62 -6.83 15.86
C ASP A 61 -2.61 -8.00 15.97
N THR A 62 -1.90 -8.31 14.89
CA THR A 62 -0.80 -9.29 14.91
C THR A 62 0.50 -8.74 15.52
N LEU A 63 0.55 -7.45 15.85
CA LEU A 63 1.70 -6.85 16.48
C LEU A 63 1.87 -7.32 17.93
N THR A 64 3.11 -7.65 18.29
CA THR A 64 3.50 -8.02 19.65
C THR A 64 4.57 -7.08 20.20
N ASN A 65 4.81 -7.16 21.51
CA ASN A 65 5.87 -6.36 22.15
C ASN A 65 7.26 -6.72 21.66
N ASP A 66 7.47 -7.95 21.16
CA ASP A 66 8.77 -8.44 20.66
C ASP A 66 9.11 -7.93 19.25
N HIS A 67 8.12 -7.44 18.51
CA HIS A 67 8.36 -6.84 17.21
C HIS A 67 9.01 -5.47 17.36
N THR A 68 10.27 -5.35 16.94
CA THR A 68 11.09 -4.14 17.07
C THR A 68 11.28 -3.39 15.77
N VAL A 69 11.36 -4.10 14.64
CA VAL A 69 11.48 -3.52 13.30
C VAL A 69 10.28 -3.95 12.46
N ILE A 70 9.41 -3.01 12.16
CA ILE A 70 8.10 -3.23 11.53
C ILE A 70 8.07 -2.51 10.19
N SER A 71 7.50 -3.12 9.17
CA SER A 71 7.20 -2.48 7.88
C SER A 71 5.73 -2.07 7.83
N ASN A 72 5.46 -0.84 7.35
CA ASN A 72 4.11 -0.38 7.04
C ASN A 72 3.69 -0.69 5.58
N ALA A 73 4.33 -1.67 4.95
CA ALA A 73 4.08 -2.09 3.57
C ALA A 73 4.26 -0.93 2.55
N SER A 74 3.65 -1.04 1.36
CA SER A 74 3.65 0.02 0.35
C SER A 74 2.33 0.79 0.34
N CYS A 75 2.33 1.98 -0.27
CA CYS A 75 1.12 2.77 -0.50
C CYS A 75 0.03 1.96 -1.23
N THR A 76 0.41 1.27 -2.31
CA THR A 76 -0.52 0.44 -3.10
C THR A 76 -1.04 -0.75 -2.28
N THR A 77 -0.20 -1.40 -1.47
CA THR A 77 -0.63 -2.50 -0.58
C THR A 77 -1.59 -2.00 0.49
N ASN A 78 -1.34 -0.83 1.09
CA ASN A 78 -2.26 -0.20 2.05
C ASN A 78 -3.61 0.11 1.40
N CYS A 79 -3.61 0.70 0.20
CA CYS A 79 -4.83 0.98 -0.53
C CYS A 79 -5.62 -0.31 -0.83
N LEU A 80 -4.97 -1.30 -1.42
CA LEU A 80 -5.61 -2.53 -1.86
C LEU A 80 -6.13 -3.36 -0.68
N ALA A 81 -5.29 -3.64 0.30
CA ALA A 81 -5.63 -4.54 1.42
C ALA A 81 -6.80 -4.01 2.26
N THR A 82 -6.86 -2.70 2.51
CA THR A 82 -7.94 -2.10 3.32
C THR A 82 -9.31 -2.22 2.65
N VAL A 83 -9.37 -2.06 1.33
CA VAL A 83 -10.62 -2.18 0.57
C VAL A 83 -11.05 -3.66 0.45
N ILE A 84 -10.12 -4.55 0.03
CA ILE A 84 -10.49 -5.94 -0.25
C ILE A 84 -10.69 -6.80 1.01
N ASN A 85 -10.26 -6.34 2.19
CA ASN A 85 -10.39 -7.10 3.43
C ASN A 85 -11.85 -7.52 3.69
N ASN A 86 -12.78 -6.56 3.63
CA ASN A 86 -14.20 -6.86 3.85
C ASN A 86 -14.82 -7.62 2.67
N ILE A 87 -14.41 -7.28 1.44
CA ILE A 87 -14.86 -8.01 0.24
C ILE A 87 -14.46 -9.48 0.32
N HIS A 88 -13.19 -9.77 0.68
CA HIS A 88 -12.71 -11.15 0.80
C HIS A 88 -13.42 -11.93 1.89
N LYS A 89 -13.65 -11.34 3.05
CA LYS A 89 -14.38 -11.98 4.15
C LYS A 89 -15.79 -12.40 3.77
N ASN A 90 -16.47 -11.63 2.92
CA ASN A 90 -17.85 -11.89 2.53
C ASN A 90 -17.97 -12.72 1.24
N LEU A 91 -17.21 -12.39 0.19
CA LEU A 91 -17.34 -12.95 -1.15
C LEU A 91 -16.26 -13.99 -1.50
N GLN A 92 -15.17 -14.08 -0.71
CA GLN A 92 -14.06 -15.01 -0.91
C GLN A 92 -13.36 -14.85 -2.26
N ILE A 93 -12.55 -13.81 -2.39
CA ILE A 93 -11.72 -13.57 -3.59
C ILE A 93 -10.87 -14.80 -3.87
N THR A 94 -10.93 -15.30 -5.11
CA THR A 94 -10.21 -16.49 -5.57
C THR A 94 -8.90 -16.14 -6.28
N ASN A 95 -8.92 -15.12 -7.11
CA ASN A 95 -7.78 -14.57 -7.83
C ASN A 95 -8.07 -13.14 -8.29
N GLY A 96 -7.04 -12.42 -8.70
CA GLY A 96 -7.22 -11.08 -9.26
C GLY A 96 -5.94 -10.53 -9.89
N LEU A 97 -6.14 -9.58 -10.80
CA LEU A 97 -5.06 -8.83 -11.43
C LEU A 97 -5.25 -7.34 -11.17
N MET A 98 -4.20 -6.70 -10.70
CA MET A 98 -4.19 -5.30 -10.31
C MET A 98 -3.33 -4.47 -11.27
N THR A 99 -3.88 -3.35 -11.71
CA THR A 99 -3.09 -2.28 -12.33
C THR A 99 -3.14 -1.05 -11.43
N THR A 100 -1.99 -0.52 -11.03
CA THR A 100 -1.97 0.78 -10.37
C THR A 100 -1.51 1.85 -11.36
N VAL A 101 -2.40 2.82 -11.64
CA VAL A 101 -2.06 4.06 -12.35
C VAL A 101 -1.49 5.00 -11.30
N HIS A 102 -0.18 5.16 -11.30
CA HIS A 102 0.55 5.62 -10.12
C HIS A 102 1.29 6.94 -10.41
N ALA A 103 1.16 7.88 -9.50
CA ALA A 103 1.99 9.07 -9.48
C ALA A 103 3.48 8.69 -9.54
N TYR A 104 4.30 9.47 -10.25
CA TYR A 104 5.74 9.22 -10.27
C TYR A 104 6.37 9.50 -8.90
N THR A 105 7.46 8.82 -8.60
CA THR A 105 8.21 8.93 -7.35
C THR A 105 9.70 9.12 -7.64
N ASN A 106 10.53 9.23 -6.60
CA ASN A 106 11.99 9.31 -6.76
C ASN A 106 12.62 8.09 -7.46
N ASP A 107 11.87 7.01 -7.66
CA ASP A 107 12.30 5.84 -8.45
C ASP A 107 12.28 6.12 -9.97
N GLN A 108 11.58 7.16 -10.40
CA GLN A 108 11.53 7.62 -11.78
C GLN A 108 12.44 8.83 -11.98
N VAL A 109 12.93 8.99 -13.22
CA VAL A 109 13.79 10.11 -13.62
C VAL A 109 12.97 11.25 -14.24
N LEU A 110 13.41 12.50 -14.06
CA LEU A 110 12.69 13.67 -14.59
C LEU A 110 12.96 13.88 -16.09
N THR A 111 14.15 13.53 -16.55
CA THR A 111 14.57 13.60 -17.96
C THR A 111 15.12 12.25 -18.39
N ASP A 112 15.19 12.00 -19.70
CA ASP A 112 15.81 10.78 -20.22
C ASP A 112 17.26 10.65 -19.76
N VAL A 113 17.61 9.52 -19.16
CA VAL A 113 18.97 9.24 -18.65
C VAL A 113 19.34 7.77 -18.89
N TYR A 114 20.62 7.46 -18.75
CA TYR A 114 21.06 6.06 -18.75
C TYR A 114 20.51 5.34 -17.50
N HIS A 115 19.84 4.20 -17.73
CA HIS A 115 19.34 3.33 -16.70
C HIS A 115 19.30 1.87 -17.19
N THR A 116 19.55 0.90 -16.31
CA THR A 116 19.53 -0.53 -16.64
C THR A 116 18.16 -1.04 -17.06
N ASP A 117 17.09 -0.49 -16.47
CA ASP A 117 15.71 -0.67 -16.93
C ASP A 117 15.39 0.41 -17.96
N LEU A 118 15.23 0.00 -19.24
CA LEU A 118 15.01 0.91 -20.35
C LEU A 118 13.70 1.70 -20.25
N ARG A 119 12.69 1.20 -19.57
CA ARG A 119 11.45 1.94 -19.33
C ARG A 119 11.66 3.02 -18.27
N ARG A 120 12.40 2.72 -17.20
CA ARG A 120 12.76 3.71 -16.16
C ARG A 120 13.79 4.72 -16.60
N ALA A 121 14.47 4.50 -17.73
CA ALA A 121 15.37 5.46 -18.37
C ALA A 121 14.64 6.67 -18.95
N ARG A 122 13.32 6.60 -19.13
CA ARG A 122 12.52 7.63 -19.81
C ARG A 122 11.92 8.61 -18.80
N SER A 123 11.77 9.85 -19.27
CA SER A 123 11.18 10.95 -18.50
C SER A 123 9.78 10.62 -17.98
N ALA A 124 9.61 10.59 -16.66
CA ALA A 124 8.33 10.33 -15.99
C ALA A 124 7.35 11.50 -16.11
N THR A 125 7.84 12.69 -16.43
CA THR A 125 7.00 13.89 -16.57
C THR A 125 6.33 13.99 -17.94
N GLN A 126 6.74 13.14 -18.90
CA GLN A 126 6.26 13.18 -20.29
C GLN A 126 5.79 11.82 -20.79
N SER A 127 5.93 10.76 -20.00
CA SER A 127 5.66 9.39 -20.46
C SER A 127 4.84 8.61 -19.45
N MET A 128 3.97 7.74 -19.91
CA MET A 128 3.41 6.65 -19.12
C MET A 128 4.40 5.50 -19.10
N ILE A 129 4.83 5.08 -17.92
CA ILE A 129 5.90 4.09 -17.76
C ILE A 129 5.36 2.83 -17.09
N PRO A 130 5.10 1.74 -17.86
CA PRO A 130 4.80 0.44 -17.27
C PRO A 130 6.02 -0.08 -16.51
N THR A 131 5.83 -0.52 -15.27
CA THR A 131 6.90 -1.02 -14.41
C THR A 131 6.40 -2.12 -13.48
N LYS A 132 7.30 -2.95 -13.00
CA LYS A 132 6.98 -3.98 -12.02
C LYS A 132 6.58 -3.36 -10.68
N THR A 133 5.68 -4.04 -9.97
CA THR A 133 5.35 -3.75 -8.57
C THR A 133 5.16 -5.06 -7.82
N GLY A 134 5.63 -5.13 -6.59
CA GLY A 134 5.36 -6.24 -5.69
C GLY A 134 4.13 -6.00 -4.80
N ALA A 135 3.39 -4.91 -5.00
CA ALA A 135 2.35 -4.49 -4.07
C ALA A 135 1.16 -5.46 -4.00
N ALA A 136 0.75 -6.05 -5.13
CA ALA A 136 -0.33 -7.05 -5.16
C ALA A 136 0.10 -8.35 -4.45
N ALA A 137 1.27 -8.86 -4.76
CA ALA A 137 1.83 -10.03 -4.09
C ALA A 137 2.05 -9.78 -2.58
N ALA A 138 2.42 -8.56 -2.19
CA ALA A 138 2.63 -8.19 -0.80
C ALA A 138 1.33 -8.16 0.04
N VAL A 139 0.15 -8.17 -0.60
CA VAL A 139 -1.12 -8.38 0.12
C VAL A 139 -1.12 -9.72 0.85
N GLY A 140 -0.51 -10.76 0.28
CA GLY A 140 -0.36 -12.06 0.93
C GLY A 140 0.45 -12.05 2.23
N LEU A 141 1.25 -11.00 2.51
CA LEU A 141 1.96 -10.84 3.78
C LEU A 141 1.02 -10.35 4.90
N VAL A 142 -0.03 -9.62 4.57
CA VAL A 142 -0.97 -9.03 5.53
C VAL A 142 -2.32 -9.74 5.54
N MET A 143 -2.62 -10.48 4.48
CA MET A 143 -3.79 -11.36 4.31
C MET A 143 -3.31 -12.71 3.76
N PRO A 144 -2.83 -13.64 4.61
CA PRO A 144 -2.21 -14.90 4.17
C PRO A 144 -3.10 -15.77 3.28
N GLU A 145 -4.41 -15.68 3.45
CA GLU A 145 -5.41 -16.37 2.63
C GLU A 145 -5.43 -15.93 1.15
N LEU A 146 -4.86 -14.76 0.85
CA LEU A 146 -4.70 -14.24 -0.52
C LEU A 146 -3.29 -14.43 -1.07
N ASN A 147 -2.41 -15.14 -0.36
CA ASN A 147 -1.06 -15.40 -0.84
C ASN A 147 -1.07 -16.14 -2.19
N GLY A 148 -0.37 -15.59 -3.18
CA GLY A 148 -0.28 -16.14 -4.54
C GLY A 148 -1.56 -15.97 -5.40
N LYS A 149 -2.62 -15.33 -4.89
CA LYS A 149 -3.88 -15.14 -5.62
C LYS A 149 -3.95 -13.80 -6.36
N LEU A 150 -3.12 -12.85 -5.98
CA LEU A 150 -3.10 -11.51 -6.58
C LEU A 150 -1.74 -11.23 -7.21
N ASP A 151 -1.78 -10.67 -8.43
CA ASP A 151 -0.59 -10.17 -9.14
C ASP A 151 -0.93 -8.87 -9.85
N GLY A 152 0.07 -8.20 -10.42
CA GLY A 152 -0.18 -6.96 -11.15
C GLY A 152 1.08 -6.18 -11.50
N PHE A 153 0.85 -5.01 -12.08
CA PHE A 153 1.92 -4.08 -12.46
C PHE A 153 1.50 -2.63 -12.23
N ALA A 154 2.47 -1.73 -12.31
CA ALA A 154 2.24 -0.30 -12.19
C ALA A 154 2.41 0.40 -13.54
N ILE A 155 1.62 1.44 -13.79
CA ILE A 155 1.85 2.42 -14.84
C ILE A 155 2.13 3.75 -14.15
N ARG A 156 3.39 4.21 -14.18
CA ARG A 156 3.72 5.55 -13.69
C ARG A 156 3.26 6.57 -14.70
N VAL A 157 2.58 7.62 -14.22
CA VAL A 157 1.98 8.67 -15.05
C VAL A 157 2.50 10.05 -14.64
N PRO A 158 2.45 11.07 -15.54
CA PRO A 158 2.87 12.45 -15.25
C PRO A 158 1.95 13.15 -14.23
N THR A 159 1.77 12.58 -13.07
CA THR A 159 0.97 13.12 -11.96
C THR A 159 1.81 13.12 -10.71
N THR A 160 1.81 14.22 -9.97
CA THR A 160 2.68 14.42 -8.81
C THR A 160 2.18 13.75 -7.54
N ASN A 161 0.87 13.54 -7.43
CA ASN A 161 0.25 13.00 -6.23
C ASN A 161 -1.02 12.23 -6.57
N VAL A 162 -1.44 11.35 -5.66
CA VAL A 162 -2.58 10.42 -5.76
C VAL A 162 -2.41 9.38 -6.88
N SER A 163 -2.74 8.15 -6.57
CA SER A 163 -2.66 7.00 -7.48
C SER A 163 -3.99 6.26 -7.49
N ILE A 164 -4.31 5.60 -8.59
CA ILE A 164 -5.50 4.75 -8.71
C ILE A 164 -5.06 3.29 -8.67
N VAL A 165 -5.79 2.47 -7.94
CA VAL A 165 -5.70 1.01 -7.99
C VAL A 165 -6.92 0.48 -8.72
N ASP A 166 -6.68 -0.18 -9.84
CA ASP A 166 -7.67 -0.89 -10.63
C ASP A 166 -7.47 -2.39 -10.41
N LEU A 167 -8.43 -3.05 -9.76
CA LEU A 167 -8.39 -4.46 -9.45
C LEU A 167 -9.52 -5.18 -10.19
N VAL A 168 -9.15 -6.14 -11.03
CA VAL A 168 -10.09 -7.13 -11.60
C VAL A 168 -9.95 -8.42 -10.80
N PHE A 169 -11.04 -8.95 -10.27
CA PHE A 169 -10.99 -10.13 -9.40
C PHE A 169 -12.22 -11.02 -9.54
N ASN A 170 -12.01 -12.30 -9.24
CA ASN A 170 -13.07 -13.30 -9.13
C ASN A 170 -13.34 -13.66 -7.68
N THR A 171 -14.57 -14.10 -7.41
CA THR A 171 -15.02 -14.53 -6.08
C THR A 171 -15.68 -15.92 -6.14
N ASN A 172 -15.74 -16.58 -4.98
CA ASN A 172 -16.51 -17.83 -4.84
C ASN A 172 -18.01 -17.57 -4.78
N LYS A 173 -18.44 -16.49 -4.10
CA LYS A 173 -19.84 -16.11 -3.97
C LYS A 173 -20.16 -15.00 -4.96
N SER A 174 -21.31 -15.07 -5.61
CA SER A 174 -21.84 -14.01 -6.47
C SER A 174 -22.37 -12.84 -5.64
N SER A 175 -22.32 -11.66 -6.23
CA SER A 175 -22.87 -10.43 -5.67
C SER A 175 -23.25 -9.47 -6.80
N SER A 176 -24.21 -8.62 -6.59
CA SER A 176 -24.47 -7.48 -7.47
C SER A 176 -23.48 -6.35 -7.21
N VAL A 177 -23.35 -5.41 -8.16
CA VAL A 177 -22.57 -4.19 -7.98
C VAL A 177 -23.03 -3.40 -6.74
N ASN A 178 -24.34 -3.30 -6.53
CA ASN A 178 -24.89 -2.58 -5.38
C ASN A 178 -24.54 -3.26 -4.05
N GLU A 179 -24.63 -4.58 -3.96
CA GLU A 179 -24.22 -5.32 -2.77
C GLU A 179 -22.72 -5.18 -2.50
N LEU A 180 -21.89 -5.25 -3.54
CA LEU A 180 -20.45 -5.03 -3.40
C LEU A 180 -20.13 -3.62 -2.88
N ASN A 181 -20.76 -2.58 -3.46
CA ASN A 181 -20.61 -1.20 -3.01
C ASN A 181 -21.06 -1.05 -1.55
N ASN A 182 -22.20 -1.65 -1.16
CA ASN A 182 -22.71 -1.61 0.21
C ASN A 182 -21.73 -2.29 1.19
N LEU A 183 -21.11 -3.41 0.83
CA LEU A 183 -20.09 -4.06 1.67
C LEU A 183 -18.91 -3.11 1.97
N VAL A 184 -18.49 -2.31 0.99
CA VAL A 184 -17.40 -1.35 1.20
C VAL A 184 -17.89 -0.15 1.99
N LEU A 185 -19.08 0.36 1.71
CA LEU A 185 -19.69 1.48 2.44
C LEU A 185 -19.82 1.14 3.94
N GLU A 186 -20.46 0.01 4.26
CA GLU A 186 -20.61 -0.45 5.64
C GLU A 186 -19.26 -0.63 6.34
N SER A 187 -18.26 -1.14 5.62
CA SER A 187 -16.91 -1.27 6.15
C SER A 187 -16.29 0.10 6.48
N SER A 188 -16.45 1.08 5.59
CA SER A 188 -15.90 2.44 5.75
C SER A 188 -16.53 3.20 6.91
N GLU A 189 -17.78 2.92 7.23
CA GLU A 189 -18.52 3.54 8.35
C GLU A 189 -18.27 2.86 9.70
N ASN A 190 -17.84 1.59 9.70
CA ASN A 190 -17.64 0.76 10.89
C ASN A 190 -16.16 0.41 11.10
N GLN A 191 -15.75 -0.82 10.76
CA GLN A 191 -14.43 -1.35 11.09
C GLN A 191 -13.26 -0.64 10.40
N MET A 192 -13.49 0.00 9.25
CA MET A 192 -12.49 0.79 8.52
C MET A 192 -12.74 2.31 8.63
N ARG A 193 -13.50 2.72 9.62
CA ARG A 193 -13.80 4.14 9.85
C ARG A 193 -12.53 4.95 10.06
N GLY A 194 -12.37 6.01 9.26
CA GLY A 194 -11.15 6.84 9.26
C GLY A 194 -9.96 6.23 8.52
N ILE A 195 -10.10 5.00 8.00
CA ILE A 195 -9.06 4.29 7.23
C ILE A 195 -9.43 4.23 5.76
N VAL A 196 -10.66 3.84 5.44
CA VAL A 196 -11.21 3.82 4.08
C VAL A 196 -12.26 4.91 3.93
N GLY A 197 -12.04 5.81 2.97
CA GLY A 197 -13.06 6.75 2.53
C GLY A 197 -13.96 6.13 1.46
N TYR A 198 -15.17 6.67 1.30
CA TYR A 198 -16.14 6.25 0.29
C TYR A 198 -16.56 7.46 -0.53
N ASN A 199 -16.48 7.37 -1.85
CA ASN A 199 -16.79 8.46 -2.78
C ASN A 199 -17.92 8.05 -3.73
N ASN A 200 -18.92 8.94 -3.85
CA ASN A 200 -20.01 8.85 -4.81
C ASN A 200 -20.13 10.11 -5.69
N LEU A 201 -19.13 10.99 -5.65
CA LEU A 201 -19.08 12.21 -6.43
C LEU A 201 -18.13 12.07 -7.61
N PRO A 202 -18.30 12.82 -8.70
CA PRO A 202 -17.43 12.78 -9.89
C PRO A 202 -16.10 13.51 -9.63
N LEU A 203 -15.26 12.94 -8.75
CA LEU A 203 -13.99 13.52 -8.34
C LEU A 203 -12.82 12.94 -9.15
N VAL A 204 -11.71 13.69 -9.18
CA VAL A 204 -10.45 13.28 -9.84
C VAL A 204 -9.28 13.33 -8.85
N SER A 205 -8.11 12.88 -9.26
CA SER A 205 -6.96 12.69 -8.38
C SER A 205 -6.60 13.91 -7.52
N VAL A 206 -6.70 15.13 -8.07
CA VAL A 206 -6.35 16.37 -7.34
C VAL A 206 -7.28 16.64 -6.16
N ASP A 207 -8.53 16.17 -6.23
CA ASP A 207 -9.53 16.39 -5.17
C ASP A 207 -9.23 15.55 -3.92
N PHE A 208 -8.42 14.50 -4.07
CA PHE A 208 -7.99 13.65 -2.96
C PHE A 208 -6.66 14.07 -2.34
N ASN A 209 -6.06 15.18 -2.78
CA ASN A 209 -4.83 15.69 -2.19
C ASN A 209 -5.05 15.98 -0.70
N HIS A 210 -4.08 15.60 0.13
CA HIS A 210 -4.11 15.73 1.59
C HIS A 210 -5.22 14.93 2.30
N SER A 211 -5.85 13.98 1.62
CA SER A 211 -6.74 13.01 2.27
C SER A 211 -5.97 12.21 3.33
N SER A 212 -6.57 12.03 4.50
CA SER A 212 -6.00 11.23 5.59
C SER A 212 -6.31 9.73 5.50
N PHE A 213 -7.14 9.32 4.56
CA PHE A 213 -7.50 7.91 4.36
C PHE A 213 -6.35 7.11 3.74
N SER A 214 -6.23 5.84 4.11
CA SER A 214 -5.33 4.89 3.45
C SER A 214 -5.75 4.60 2.00
N SER A 215 -7.06 4.64 1.75
CA SER A 215 -7.66 4.57 0.41
C SER A 215 -9.03 5.25 0.40
N VAL A 216 -9.47 5.64 -0.79
CA VAL A 216 -10.86 6.09 -1.04
C VAL A 216 -11.44 5.21 -2.13
N TYR A 217 -12.55 4.54 -1.83
CA TYR A 217 -13.28 3.71 -2.78
C TYR A 217 -14.22 4.58 -3.60
N ASP A 218 -14.17 4.46 -4.94
CA ASP A 218 -15.07 5.16 -5.84
C ASP A 218 -16.14 4.20 -6.36
N GLU A 219 -17.36 4.30 -5.84
CA GLU A 219 -18.46 3.41 -6.18
C GLU A 219 -18.89 3.49 -7.65
N SER A 220 -18.70 4.67 -8.26
CA SER A 220 -19.14 4.93 -9.63
C SER A 220 -18.38 4.10 -10.68
N LEU A 221 -17.20 3.61 -10.31
CA LEU A 221 -16.30 2.83 -11.16
C LEU A 221 -16.43 1.32 -10.97
N THR A 222 -17.23 0.85 -10.00
CA THR A 222 -17.46 -0.57 -9.78
C THR A 222 -18.18 -1.19 -10.96
N ARG A 223 -17.69 -2.32 -11.44
CA ARG A 223 -18.26 -3.09 -12.55
C ARG A 223 -18.33 -4.55 -12.19
N ALA A 224 -19.33 -5.24 -12.72
CA ALA A 224 -19.43 -6.70 -12.69
C ALA A 224 -19.69 -7.22 -14.10
N SER A 225 -19.08 -8.34 -14.42
CA SER A 225 -19.34 -9.12 -15.64
C SER A 225 -19.53 -10.55 -15.23
N GLU A 226 -20.65 -11.16 -15.64
CA GLU A 226 -21.06 -12.44 -15.08
C GLU A 226 -21.07 -12.40 -13.53
N ASP A 227 -21.77 -13.21 -12.86
CA ASP A 227 -22.07 -13.06 -11.42
C ASP A 227 -20.86 -13.09 -10.44
N LYS A 228 -19.63 -13.20 -10.93
CA LYS A 228 -18.45 -13.44 -10.10
C LYS A 228 -17.17 -12.72 -10.51
N LEU A 229 -17.16 -12.01 -11.62
CA LEU A 229 -16.03 -11.20 -12.07
C LEU A 229 -16.33 -9.72 -11.81
N TYR A 230 -15.50 -9.09 -11.02
CA TYR A 230 -15.65 -7.70 -10.60
C TYR A 230 -14.42 -6.86 -10.95
N LYS A 231 -14.69 -5.58 -11.09
CA LYS A 231 -13.66 -4.58 -11.27
C LYS A 231 -13.95 -3.40 -10.37
#